data_029ee424f22e3a680a39f2f465ffc4e7
#
_entry.id   029ee424f22e3a680a39f2f465ffc4e7
#
_cell.length_a   1.000
_cell.length_b   1.000
_cell.length_c   1.000
_cell.angle_alpha   90.00
_cell.angle_beta   90.00
_cell.angle_gamma   90.00
#
_symmetry.space_group_name_H-M   'P 1'
#
loop_
_entity.id
_entity.type
_entity.pdbx_description
1 polymer ?
#
loop_
_entity_poly.entity_id
_entity_poly.type
_entity_poly.pdbx_seq_one_letter_code
_entity_poly.pdbx_strand_id
1 'polypeptide(L)'
;MDKTKFSNLFSTIKQIISKYREDLKKIDSFKKLKNFLNKTKKSFNLKRIKHFFKNIGKKISSYWKRVLSFICCFGMFYYGIGGILVEDTNTSDTYFLAKEQNSQLESVNTMAFLINREIDKKMWTPNLPVVFPAYILDNMPNFQVGIITSVKDMSGVIKKFAHQTKEQQENIKKAEELLRYPSHIWLMSKKGSFSLAPSANAQYRKARSELLHFNNQNIQLTVSDFNIYLKQLARALRTQIQKNDSQIIEHSSSFLDTKADDLFYKTRGYAFGAWQIATAMGFDCKQIIIQNDVYTEWTYLLSFLKKTAEFKPYFIRNGQLDSIFAANHLAIQNYYLERALTAILQIQNKLQDNHAYKN
;
A
#
# COMPACT_ATOMS: atom_id res chain seq x y z
N MET A 1 5.95 2.96 16.61
CA MET A 1 4.78 3.75 17.13
C MET A 1 5.29 4.68 18.20
N ASP A 2 5.13 5.98 18.00
CA ASP A 2 5.81 7.03 18.78
C ASP A 2 5.22 7.14 20.20
N LYS A 3 5.99 6.76 21.24
CA LYS A 3 5.58 6.81 22.65
C LYS A 3 5.16 8.21 23.10
N THR A 4 5.64 9.25 22.43
CA THR A 4 5.30 10.65 22.70
C THR A 4 3.86 11.01 22.31
N LYS A 5 3.30 10.40 21.24
CA LYS A 5 1.91 10.63 20.82
C LYS A 5 0.89 9.98 21.76
N PHE A 6 1.24 8.83 22.31
CA PHE A 6 0.37 8.12 23.27
C PHE A 6 0.32 8.85 24.62
N SER A 7 1.44 9.38 25.07
CA SER A 7 1.54 10.21 26.28
C SER A 7 0.71 11.49 26.16
N ASN A 8 0.75 12.17 25.01
CA ASN A 8 -0.01 13.40 24.77
C ASN A 8 -1.52 13.14 24.68
N LEU A 9 -1.95 12.03 24.10
CA LEU A 9 -3.38 11.64 24.07
C LEU A 9 -3.88 11.34 25.49
N PHE A 10 -3.10 10.64 26.30
CA PHE A 10 -3.45 10.32 27.70
C PHE A 10 -3.52 11.56 28.58
N SER A 11 -2.63 12.54 28.39
CA SER A 11 -2.66 13.83 29.10
C SER A 11 -3.90 14.66 28.73
N THR A 12 -4.26 14.70 27.44
CA THR A 12 -5.44 15.41 26.94
C THR A 12 -6.74 14.79 27.47
N ILE A 13 -6.84 13.46 27.48
CA ILE A 13 -8.00 12.75 28.08
C ILE A 13 -8.10 13.03 29.57
N LYS A 14 -6.97 13.07 30.28
CA LYS A 14 -6.95 13.39 31.73
C LYS A 14 -7.39 14.81 32.02
N GLN A 15 -7.01 15.78 31.18
CA GLN A 15 -7.48 17.18 31.27
C GLN A 15 -8.98 17.31 30.97
N ILE A 16 -9.49 16.62 29.97
CA ILE A 16 -10.94 16.62 29.66
C ILE A 16 -11.73 16.03 30.81
N ILE A 17 -11.30 14.90 31.37
CA ILE A 17 -11.96 14.27 32.53
C ILE A 17 -11.90 15.19 33.78
N SER A 18 -10.80 15.90 34.01
CA SER A 18 -10.70 16.83 35.15
C SER A 18 -11.62 18.02 34.99
N LYS A 19 -11.75 18.58 33.79
CA LYS A 19 -12.65 19.69 33.45
C LYS A 19 -14.13 19.30 33.63
N TYR A 20 -14.54 18.13 33.12
CA TYR A 20 -15.89 17.61 33.35
C TYR A 20 -16.17 17.33 34.83
N ARG A 21 -15.18 16.92 35.61
CA ARG A 21 -15.32 16.73 37.06
C ARG A 21 -15.51 18.03 37.82
N GLU A 22 -14.90 19.14 37.38
CA GLU A 22 -15.12 20.48 37.93
C GLU A 22 -16.45 21.06 37.54
N ASP A 23 -16.89 20.88 36.29
CA ASP A 23 -18.20 21.38 35.84
C ASP A 23 -19.36 20.65 36.53
N LEU A 24 -19.26 19.36 36.80
CA LEU A 24 -20.21 18.60 37.62
C LEU A 24 -20.27 19.10 39.08
N LYS A 25 -19.19 19.66 39.63
CA LYS A 25 -19.20 20.26 40.97
C LYS A 25 -19.94 21.62 41.03
N LYS A 26 -20.11 22.29 39.87
CA LYS A 26 -20.77 23.61 39.77
C LYS A 26 -22.29 23.53 39.57
N ILE A 27 -22.84 22.33 39.33
CA ILE A 27 -24.29 22.18 39.11
C ILE A 27 -25.05 22.47 40.43
N ASP A 28 -25.96 23.40 40.37
CA ASP A 28 -26.75 23.90 41.49
C ASP A 28 -27.54 22.78 42.22
N SER A 29 -27.84 21.68 41.54
CA SER A 29 -28.42 20.47 42.11
C SER A 29 -27.53 19.82 43.20
N PHE A 30 -26.22 19.94 43.10
CA PHE A 30 -25.31 19.40 44.13
C PHE A 30 -25.28 20.26 45.40
N LYS A 31 -25.46 21.58 45.25
CA LYS A 31 -25.62 22.48 46.40
C LYS A 31 -26.94 22.23 47.10
N LYS A 32 -28.04 22.05 46.35
CA LYS A 32 -29.37 21.71 46.90
C LYS A 32 -29.36 20.36 47.60
N LEU A 33 -28.69 19.35 47.03
CA LEU A 33 -28.52 18.03 47.66
C LEU A 33 -27.68 18.09 48.94
N LYS A 34 -26.62 18.89 48.96
CA LYS A 34 -25.78 19.09 50.15
C LYS A 34 -26.52 19.83 51.25
N ASN A 35 -27.32 20.82 50.91
CA ASN A 35 -28.19 21.55 51.86
C ASN A 35 -29.35 20.69 52.39
N PHE A 36 -29.95 19.86 51.55
CA PHE A 36 -30.95 18.88 51.95
C PHE A 36 -30.37 17.83 52.92
N LEU A 37 -29.17 17.30 52.60
CA LEU A 37 -28.46 16.34 53.45
C LEU A 37 -28.00 16.94 54.79
N ASN A 38 -27.69 18.23 54.85
CA ASN A 38 -27.33 18.91 56.09
C ASN A 38 -28.56 19.20 56.97
N LYS A 39 -29.73 19.39 56.37
CA LYS A 39 -31.01 19.63 57.09
C LYS A 39 -31.60 18.35 57.69
N THR A 40 -31.27 17.18 57.13
CA THR A 40 -31.77 15.86 57.61
C THR A 40 -30.81 15.15 58.55
N LYS A 41 -29.77 15.82 59.06
CA LYS A 41 -28.69 15.24 59.89
C LYS A 41 -29.15 14.66 61.24
N LYS A 42 -30.42 14.76 61.65
CA LYS A 42 -30.91 14.29 62.93
C LYS A 42 -31.56 12.90 62.97
N SER A 43 -31.76 12.21 61.83
CA SER A 43 -32.44 10.89 61.83
C SER A 43 -32.01 9.89 60.75
N PHE A 44 -30.84 10.02 60.15
CA PHE A 44 -30.42 9.07 59.10
C PHE A 44 -29.21 8.28 59.51
N ASN A 45 -29.33 6.96 59.45
CA ASN A 45 -28.26 5.98 59.73
C ASN A 45 -27.19 6.07 58.64
N LEU A 46 -26.16 6.89 58.86
CA LEU A 46 -25.02 7.16 57.94
C LEU A 46 -24.35 5.87 57.41
N LYS A 47 -24.44 4.77 58.15
CA LYS A 47 -23.92 3.47 57.69
C LYS A 47 -24.74 2.89 56.53
N ARG A 48 -26.07 3.05 56.53
CA ARG A 48 -26.95 2.59 55.43
C ARG A 48 -26.72 3.41 54.14
N ILE A 49 -26.59 4.73 54.29
CA ILE A 49 -26.30 5.61 53.12
C ILE A 49 -24.93 5.30 52.52
N LYS A 50 -23.92 5.13 53.35
CA LYS A 50 -22.57 4.75 52.89
C LYS A 50 -22.56 3.39 52.22
N HIS A 51 -23.30 2.41 52.71
CA HIS A 51 -23.46 1.11 52.10
C HIS A 51 -24.23 1.16 50.76
N PHE A 52 -25.28 1.98 50.67
CA PHE A 52 -26.04 2.21 49.45
C PHE A 52 -25.17 2.83 48.34
N PHE A 53 -24.41 3.89 48.63
CA PHE A 53 -23.51 4.52 47.68
C PHE A 53 -22.35 3.58 47.30
N LYS A 54 -21.83 2.75 48.24
CA LYS A 54 -20.83 1.75 47.97
C LYS A 54 -21.36 0.66 47.02
N ASN A 55 -22.60 0.24 47.17
CA ASN A 55 -23.23 -0.77 46.30
C ASN A 55 -23.58 -0.20 44.92
N ILE A 56 -24.05 1.06 44.84
CA ILE A 56 -24.22 1.78 43.57
C ILE A 56 -22.88 1.93 42.85
N GLY A 57 -21.85 2.37 43.54
CA GLY A 57 -20.51 2.49 42.98
C GLY A 57 -19.95 1.16 42.45
N LYS A 58 -20.19 0.05 43.18
CA LYS A 58 -19.82 -1.29 42.72
C LYS A 58 -20.61 -1.74 41.48
N LYS A 59 -21.94 -1.48 41.45
CA LYS A 59 -22.78 -1.80 40.29
C LYS A 59 -22.37 -0.98 39.07
N ILE A 60 -22.15 0.33 39.23
CA ILE A 60 -21.64 1.20 38.13
C ILE A 60 -20.28 0.73 37.67
N SER A 61 -19.36 0.45 38.59
CA SER A 61 -18.01 -0.08 38.25
C SER A 61 -18.10 -1.42 37.51
N SER A 62 -18.96 -2.34 37.95
CA SER A 62 -19.18 -3.63 37.27
C SER A 62 -19.80 -3.46 35.88
N TYR A 63 -20.77 -2.53 35.75
CA TYR A 63 -21.39 -2.24 34.45
C TYR A 63 -20.36 -1.67 33.45
N TRP A 64 -19.58 -0.68 33.87
CA TRP A 64 -18.53 -0.08 33.04
C TRP A 64 -17.46 -1.11 32.63
N LYS A 65 -17.07 -2.00 33.51
CA LYS A 65 -16.15 -3.09 33.18
C LYS A 65 -16.72 -4.01 32.10
N ARG A 66 -18.02 -4.36 32.18
CA ARG A 66 -18.68 -5.18 31.15
C ARG A 66 -18.78 -4.46 29.82
N VAL A 67 -19.14 -3.16 29.82
CA VAL A 67 -19.18 -2.32 28.60
C VAL A 67 -17.80 -2.21 27.98
N LEU A 68 -16.76 -1.95 28.78
CA LEU A 68 -15.39 -1.87 28.29
C LEU A 68 -14.91 -3.20 27.72
N SER A 69 -15.19 -4.31 28.42
CA SER A 69 -14.88 -5.67 27.94
C SER A 69 -15.59 -5.95 26.60
N PHE A 70 -16.88 -5.60 26.49
CA PHE A 70 -17.62 -5.75 25.24
C PHE A 70 -17.01 -4.91 24.10
N ILE A 71 -16.65 -3.64 24.35
CA ILE A 71 -16.01 -2.78 23.36
C ILE A 71 -14.66 -3.36 22.93
N CYS A 72 -13.85 -3.86 23.87
CA CYS A 72 -12.56 -4.50 23.55
C CYS A 72 -12.76 -5.78 22.73
N CYS A 73 -13.68 -6.67 23.13
CA CYS A 73 -13.98 -7.90 22.40
C CYS A 73 -14.53 -7.59 20.99
N PHE A 74 -15.48 -6.64 20.91
CA PHE A 74 -16.03 -6.19 19.64
C PHE A 74 -14.95 -5.59 18.74
N GLY A 75 -14.05 -4.76 19.30
CA GLY A 75 -12.92 -4.18 18.57
C GLY A 75 -11.97 -5.25 18.04
N MET A 76 -11.58 -6.22 18.87
CA MET A 76 -10.75 -7.34 18.44
C MET A 76 -11.43 -8.18 17.34
N PHE A 77 -12.71 -8.45 17.49
CA PHE A 77 -13.49 -9.18 16.47
C PHE A 77 -13.62 -8.36 15.18
N TYR A 78 -13.97 -7.08 15.27
CA TYR A 78 -14.16 -6.19 14.14
C TYR A 78 -12.87 -6.01 13.33
N TYR A 79 -11.76 -5.68 13.97
CA TYR A 79 -10.49 -5.49 13.29
C TYR A 79 -9.84 -6.83 12.91
N GLY A 80 -9.89 -7.84 13.77
CA GLY A 80 -9.27 -9.13 13.48
C GLY A 80 -9.95 -9.85 12.32
N ILE A 81 -11.25 -10.16 12.45
CA ILE A 81 -11.98 -10.88 11.39
C ILE A 81 -12.23 -9.97 10.18
N GLY A 82 -12.63 -8.71 10.41
CA GLY A 82 -12.87 -7.77 9.33
C GLY A 82 -11.59 -7.49 8.51
N GLY A 83 -10.42 -7.41 9.16
CA GLY A 83 -9.13 -7.31 8.49
C GLY A 83 -8.86 -8.53 7.60
N ILE A 84 -8.98 -9.75 8.13
CA ILE A 84 -8.76 -10.99 7.36
C ILE A 84 -9.68 -11.08 6.13
N LEU A 85 -10.95 -10.66 6.27
CA LEU A 85 -11.91 -10.70 5.16
C LEU A 85 -11.59 -9.68 4.04
N VAL A 86 -10.92 -8.60 4.36
CA VAL A 86 -10.53 -7.56 3.39
C VAL A 86 -9.17 -7.84 2.78
N GLU A 87 -8.28 -8.56 3.48
CA GLU A 87 -6.93 -8.82 3.00
C GLU A 87 -6.92 -9.62 1.69
N ASP A 88 -6.52 -8.97 0.61
CA ASP A 88 -6.39 -9.58 -0.71
C ASP A 88 -5.10 -9.17 -1.41
N THR A 89 -4.06 -9.97 -1.22
CA THR A 89 -2.78 -9.87 -1.93
C THR A 89 -2.66 -10.91 -3.05
N ASN A 90 -3.78 -11.36 -3.61
CA ASN A 90 -3.81 -12.39 -4.65
C ASN A 90 -3.23 -11.87 -5.98
N THR A 91 -2.49 -12.73 -6.66
CA THR A 91 -1.84 -12.48 -7.96
C THR A 91 -2.50 -13.24 -9.12
N SER A 92 -3.60 -13.96 -8.88
CA SER A 92 -4.30 -14.74 -9.91
C SER A 92 -5.16 -13.89 -10.84
N ASP A 93 -5.60 -12.70 -10.40
CA ASP A 93 -6.39 -11.77 -11.21
C ASP A 93 -5.44 -10.98 -12.15
N THR A 94 -5.24 -11.52 -13.34
CA THR A 94 -4.35 -10.98 -14.36
C THR A 94 -5.14 -10.36 -15.50
N TYR A 95 -4.52 -9.42 -16.20
CA TYR A 95 -5.10 -8.84 -17.42
C TYR A 95 -5.06 -9.88 -18.55
N PHE A 96 -6.20 -10.09 -19.19
CA PHE A 96 -6.26 -10.87 -20.42
C PHE A 96 -6.00 -9.95 -21.61
N LEU A 97 -4.93 -10.21 -22.33
CA LEU A 97 -4.56 -9.46 -23.52
C LEU A 97 -5.65 -9.62 -24.58
N ALA A 98 -6.00 -8.55 -25.27
CA ALA A 98 -6.96 -8.60 -26.35
C ALA A 98 -6.45 -9.51 -27.47
N LYS A 99 -7.31 -10.40 -27.96
CA LYS A 99 -6.98 -11.31 -29.07
C LYS A 99 -6.93 -10.61 -30.42
N GLU A 100 -7.63 -9.49 -30.55
CA GLU A 100 -7.65 -8.68 -31.76
C GLU A 100 -6.50 -7.67 -31.74
N GLN A 101 -5.83 -7.53 -32.87
CA GLN A 101 -4.81 -6.50 -33.08
C GLN A 101 -5.49 -5.11 -33.14
N ASN A 102 -5.90 -4.64 -31.99
CA ASN A 102 -6.21 -3.22 -31.86
C ASN A 102 -4.89 -2.46 -31.91
N SER A 103 -4.88 -1.36 -32.61
CA SER A 103 -3.78 -0.43 -32.76
C SER A 103 -3.32 0.25 -31.44
N GLN A 104 -3.87 -0.17 -30.32
CA GLN A 104 -3.66 0.33 -28.98
C GLN A 104 -2.53 -0.44 -28.27
N LEU A 105 -1.77 0.24 -27.42
CA LEU A 105 -0.74 -0.41 -26.61
C LEU A 105 -1.39 -1.23 -25.47
N GLU A 106 -1.16 -2.54 -25.48
CA GLU A 106 -1.62 -3.45 -24.43
C GLU A 106 -0.96 -3.16 -23.09
N SER A 107 0.27 -2.65 -23.09
CA SER A 107 0.94 -2.21 -21.87
C SER A 107 0.20 -1.06 -21.17
N VAL A 108 -0.38 -0.12 -21.94
CA VAL A 108 -1.19 0.99 -21.38
C VAL A 108 -2.55 0.48 -20.88
N ASN A 109 -3.20 -0.40 -21.63
CA ASN A 109 -4.43 -1.07 -21.18
C ASN A 109 -4.21 -1.84 -19.88
N THR A 110 -3.09 -2.54 -19.76
CA THR A 110 -2.70 -3.26 -18.54
C THR A 110 -2.48 -2.31 -17.37
N MET A 111 -1.83 -1.16 -17.56
CA MET A 111 -1.69 -0.16 -16.52
C MET A 111 -3.05 0.38 -16.05
N ALA A 112 -3.96 0.68 -16.97
CA ALA A 112 -5.31 1.11 -16.65
C ALA A 112 -6.10 0.03 -15.90
N PHE A 113 -5.94 -1.24 -16.30
CA PHE A 113 -6.52 -2.39 -15.60
C PHE A 113 -6.00 -2.51 -14.16
N LEU A 114 -4.68 -2.40 -13.93
CA LEU A 114 -4.07 -2.48 -12.61
C LEU A 114 -4.59 -1.39 -11.67
N ILE A 115 -4.75 -0.17 -12.16
CA ILE A 115 -5.38 0.91 -11.38
C ILE A 115 -6.83 0.54 -11.05
N ASN A 116 -7.61 0.10 -12.02
CA ASN A 116 -9.01 -0.31 -11.80
C ASN A 116 -9.13 -1.45 -10.78
N ARG A 117 -8.24 -2.44 -10.90
CA ARG A 117 -8.16 -3.59 -9.99
C ARG A 117 -7.98 -3.15 -8.55
N GLU A 118 -7.00 -2.26 -8.27
CA GLU A 118 -6.68 -1.86 -6.91
C GLU A 118 -7.65 -0.82 -6.33
N ILE A 119 -8.16 0.08 -7.17
CA ILE A 119 -8.97 1.22 -6.71
C ILE A 119 -10.47 0.92 -6.71
N ASP A 120 -10.98 0.22 -7.73
CA ASP A 120 -12.42 0.05 -7.96
C ASP A 120 -12.91 -1.37 -7.67
N LYS A 121 -12.14 -2.41 -7.99
CA LYS A 121 -12.53 -3.80 -7.73
C LYS A 121 -12.13 -4.27 -6.33
N LYS A 122 -10.93 -3.88 -5.86
CA LYS A 122 -10.46 -4.09 -4.50
C LYS A 122 -10.58 -2.78 -3.72
N MET A 123 -10.71 -2.85 -2.42
CA MET A 123 -10.69 -1.66 -1.59
C MET A 123 -9.26 -1.09 -1.53
N TRP A 124 -9.09 0.21 -1.83
CA TRP A 124 -7.81 0.88 -1.65
C TRP A 124 -7.52 1.09 -0.17
N THR A 125 -6.62 0.31 0.38
CA THR A 125 -6.37 0.25 1.82
C THR A 125 -5.33 1.25 2.35
N PRO A 126 -4.37 1.77 1.55
CA PRO A 126 -3.31 2.65 2.07
C PRO A 126 -3.80 3.97 2.68
N ASN A 127 -5.01 4.42 2.39
CA ASN A 127 -5.56 5.67 2.91
C ASN A 127 -6.80 5.49 3.80
N LEU A 128 -7.12 4.28 4.22
CA LEU A 128 -8.31 4.05 5.03
C LEU A 128 -8.19 4.69 6.42
N PRO A 129 -9.24 5.36 6.91
CA PRO A 129 -9.29 5.86 8.28
C PRO A 129 -9.51 4.72 9.30
N VAL A 130 -9.18 5.02 10.57
CA VAL A 130 -9.22 4.06 11.69
C VAL A 130 -10.55 3.32 11.83
N VAL A 131 -11.65 3.90 11.40
CA VAL A 131 -12.99 3.27 11.50
C VAL A 131 -13.17 2.06 10.60
N PHE A 132 -12.28 1.81 9.65
CA PHE A 132 -12.35 0.65 8.77
C PHE A 132 -11.53 -0.52 9.33
N PRO A 133 -12.01 -1.79 9.25
CA PRO A 133 -11.30 -2.93 9.78
C PRO A 133 -9.94 -3.16 9.09
N ALA A 134 -9.85 -2.83 7.81
CA ALA A 134 -8.61 -2.92 7.04
C ALA A 134 -7.54 -1.87 7.42
N TYR A 135 -7.83 -0.93 8.33
CA TYR A 135 -6.85 0.05 8.79
C TYR A 135 -5.62 -0.56 9.47
N ILE A 136 -5.81 -1.71 10.14
CA ILE A 136 -4.72 -2.41 10.83
C ILE A 136 -3.90 -3.32 9.91
N LEU A 137 -4.33 -3.50 8.66
CA LEU A 137 -3.57 -4.26 7.68
C LEU A 137 -2.33 -3.47 7.26
N ASP A 138 -1.23 -4.17 7.05
CA ASP A 138 0.02 -3.65 6.53
C ASP A 138 0.43 -4.32 5.21
N ASN A 139 0.17 -5.62 5.05
CA ASN A 139 0.51 -6.39 3.86
C ASN A 139 -0.18 -5.89 2.59
N MET A 140 -1.51 -5.78 2.63
CA MET A 140 -2.30 -5.35 1.47
C MET A 140 -2.03 -3.91 1.07
N PRO A 141 -1.97 -2.91 1.98
CA PRO A 141 -1.57 -1.55 1.64
C PRO A 141 -0.21 -1.47 0.95
N ASN A 142 0.80 -2.17 1.46
CA ASN A 142 2.13 -2.18 0.87
C ASN A 142 2.16 -2.85 -0.51
N PHE A 143 1.45 -3.96 -0.68
CA PHE A 143 1.28 -4.64 -1.96
C PHE A 143 0.63 -3.72 -3.01
N GLN A 144 -0.47 -3.06 -2.67
CA GLN A 144 -1.17 -2.12 -3.55
C GLN A 144 -0.30 -0.92 -3.92
N VAL A 145 0.42 -0.34 -2.96
CA VAL A 145 1.38 0.76 -3.22
C VAL A 145 2.50 0.29 -4.15
N GLY A 146 2.95 -0.96 -4.02
CA GLY A 146 3.92 -1.57 -4.94
C GLY A 146 3.40 -1.58 -6.38
N ILE A 147 2.17 -2.05 -6.59
CA ILE A 147 1.53 -2.10 -7.93
C ILE A 147 1.42 -0.69 -8.53
N ILE A 148 0.86 0.27 -7.80
CA ILE A 148 0.73 1.64 -8.32
C ILE A 148 2.09 2.29 -8.58
N THR A 149 3.12 1.92 -7.80
CA THR A 149 4.50 2.38 -8.06
C THR A 149 5.02 1.85 -9.39
N SER A 150 4.77 0.58 -9.74
CA SER A 150 5.17 0.03 -11.04
C SER A 150 4.44 0.72 -12.19
N VAL A 151 3.13 0.96 -12.06
CA VAL A 151 2.34 1.71 -13.05
C VAL A 151 2.91 3.13 -13.25
N LYS A 152 3.20 3.84 -12.16
CA LYS A 152 3.81 5.18 -12.20
C LYS A 152 5.15 5.17 -12.93
N ASP A 153 6.03 4.23 -12.60
CA ASP A 153 7.37 4.16 -13.20
C ASP A 153 7.29 3.85 -14.69
N MET A 154 6.35 3.01 -15.11
CA MET A 154 6.14 2.67 -16.52
C MET A 154 5.42 3.77 -17.31
N SER A 155 4.48 4.51 -16.72
CA SER A 155 3.89 5.68 -17.36
C SER A 155 4.94 6.76 -17.67
N GLY A 156 5.89 6.97 -16.75
CA GLY A 156 7.04 7.86 -16.96
C GLY A 156 8.00 7.42 -18.10
N VAL A 157 7.98 6.12 -18.45
CA VAL A 157 8.71 5.58 -19.61
C VAL A 157 7.97 5.90 -20.91
N ILE A 158 6.68 5.59 -20.95
CA ILE A 158 5.85 5.81 -22.15
C ILE A 158 5.90 7.26 -22.61
N LYS A 159 5.94 8.20 -21.68
CA LYS A 159 6.15 9.63 -21.98
C LYS A 159 7.39 9.93 -22.84
N LYS A 160 8.40 9.05 -22.83
CA LYS A 160 9.65 9.21 -23.58
C LYS A 160 9.64 8.50 -24.94
N PHE A 161 8.57 7.78 -25.27
CA PHE A 161 8.47 7.08 -26.54
C PHE A 161 8.41 8.06 -27.70
N ALA A 162 9.00 7.65 -28.83
CA ALA A 162 8.96 8.39 -30.07
C ALA A 162 7.54 8.41 -30.68
N HIS A 163 7.34 9.24 -31.66
CA HIS A 163 6.14 9.28 -32.50
C HIS A 163 4.80 9.52 -31.77
N GLN A 164 4.84 10.23 -30.63
CA GLN A 164 3.64 10.67 -29.93
C GLN A 164 3.09 11.99 -30.47
N THR A 165 1.76 12.10 -30.55
CA THR A 165 1.09 13.37 -30.79
C THR A 165 1.21 14.30 -29.58
N LYS A 166 0.98 15.61 -29.77
CA LYS A 166 0.97 16.57 -28.65
C LYS A 166 -0.09 16.20 -27.59
N GLU A 167 -1.25 15.73 -28.01
CA GLU A 167 -2.33 15.28 -27.12
C GLU A 167 -1.89 14.08 -26.29
N GLN A 168 -1.29 13.07 -26.91
CA GLN A 168 -0.73 11.91 -26.20
C GLN A 168 0.33 12.32 -25.18
N GLN A 169 1.23 13.22 -25.52
CA GLN A 169 2.26 13.72 -24.59
C GLN A 169 1.62 14.43 -23.39
N GLU A 170 0.54 15.19 -23.59
CA GLU A 170 -0.17 15.85 -22.50
C GLU A 170 -0.90 14.84 -21.60
N ASN A 171 -1.61 13.89 -22.18
CA ASN A 171 -2.36 12.88 -21.43
C ASN A 171 -1.42 12.01 -20.58
N ILE A 172 -0.30 11.50 -21.14
CA ILE A 172 0.64 10.68 -20.38
C ILE A 172 1.38 11.51 -19.30
N LYS A 173 1.65 12.79 -19.55
CA LYS A 173 2.20 13.68 -18.53
C LYS A 173 1.24 13.89 -17.37
N LYS A 174 -0.03 14.15 -17.64
CA LYS A 174 -1.07 14.26 -16.61
C LYS A 174 -1.23 12.96 -15.83
N ALA A 175 -1.25 11.80 -16.52
CA ALA A 175 -1.33 10.50 -15.85
C ALA A 175 -0.15 10.29 -14.89
N GLU A 176 1.08 10.58 -15.31
CA GLU A 176 2.28 10.48 -14.47
C GLU A 176 2.21 11.39 -13.23
N GLU A 177 1.80 12.64 -13.41
CA GLU A 177 1.64 13.61 -12.33
C GLU A 177 0.60 13.11 -11.29
N LEU A 178 -0.54 12.62 -11.74
CA LEU A 178 -1.60 12.09 -10.90
C LEU A 178 -1.16 10.81 -10.15
N LEU A 179 -0.36 9.95 -10.77
CA LEU A 179 0.20 8.74 -10.15
C LEU A 179 1.28 9.03 -9.10
N ARG A 180 1.88 10.23 -9.11
CA ARG A 180 2.81 10.70 -8.07
C ARG A 180 2.10 11.17 -6.79
N TYR A 181 0.77 11.24 -6.81
CA TYR A 181 0.01 11.69 -5.65
C TYR A 181 0.20 10.74 -4.46
N PRO A 182 0.35 11.26 -3.22
CA PRO A 182 0.61 10.42 -2.06
C PRO A 182 -0.51 9.41 -1.79
N SER A 183 -0.17 8.15 -1.70
CA SER A 183 -1.09 7.01 -1.58
C SER A 183 -1.97 7.01 -0.32
N HIS A 184 -1.50 7.67 0.76
CA HIS A 184 -2.13 7.69 2.08
C HIS A 184 -3.14 8.82 2.29
N ILE A 185 -3.34 9.71 1.32
CA ILE A 185 -4.28 10.84 1.47
C ILE A 185 -5.70 10.36 1.20
N TRP A 186 -6.55 10.48 2.23
CA TRP A 186 -7.98 10.18 2.12
C TRP A 186 -8.82 11.45 1.86
N LEU A 187 -8.79 12.43 2.77
CA LEU A 187 -9.55 13.70 2.72
C LEU A 187 -8.76 14.88 3.28
N MET A 188 -7.71 14.63 4.06
CA MET A 188 -6.97 15.66 4.74
C MET A 188 -5.47 15.52 4.47
N SER A 189 -4.83 16.61 4.09
CA SER A 189 -3.38 16.69 4.01
C SER A 189 -2.79 16.82 5.42
N LYS A 190 -1.75 16.06 5.76
CA LYS A 190 -1.05 16.11 7.07
C LYS A 190 -0.24 17.38 7.32
N LYS A 191 -0.22 18.33 6.41
CA LYS A 191 0.52 19.59 6.60
C LYS A 191 -0.29 20.60 7.42
N GLY A 192 -0.46 20.36 8.73
CA GLY A 192 -0.75 21.39 9.76
C GLY A 192 -1.96 22.32 9.60
N SER A 193 -2.57 22.38 8.45
CA SER A 193 -3.79 23.12 8.15
C SER A 193 -4.89 22.16 7.69
N PHE A 194 -6.10 22.39 8.16
CA PHE A 194 -7.32 21.72 7.72
C PHE A 194 -7.62 22.09 6.26
N SER A 195 -6.84 21.56 5.31
CA SER A 195 -7.13 21.71 3.89
C SER A 195 -7.71 20.39 3.38
N LEU A 196 -8.92 20.45 2.83
CA LEU A 196 -9.51 19.35 2.09
C LEU A 196 -8.65 19.10 0.84
N ALA A 197 -8.01 17.95 0.79
CA ALA A 197 -7.25 17.51 -0.36
C ALA A 197 -8.03 16.39 -1.09
N PRO A 198 -7.94 16.30 -2.42
CA PRO A 198 -8.54 15.17 -3.14
C PRO A 198 -7.97 13.86 -2.61
N SER A 199 -8.79 12.81 -2.56
CA SER A 199 -8.29 11.48 -2.13
C SER A 199 -7.37 10.85 -3.18
N ALA A 200 -6.44 10.00 -2.74
CA ALA A 200 -5.58 9.22 -3.63
C ALA A 200 -6.40 8.42 -4.65
N ASN A 201 -7.51 7.80 -4.23
CA ASN A 201 -8.42 7.07 -5.11
C ASN A 201 -8.94 7.94 -6.27
N ALA A 202 -9.35 9.19 -5.98
CA ALA A 202 -9.85 10.11 -7.01
C ALA A 202 -8.75 10.50 -8.00
N GLN A 203 -7.51 10.70 -7.52
CA GLN A 203 -6.38 11.03 -8.39
C GLN A 203 -6.00 9.85 -9.29
N TYR A 204 -5.94 8.64 -8.73
CA TYR A 204 -5.61 7.45 -9.52
C TYR A 204 -6.69 7.07 -10.55
N ARG A 205 -7.99 7.28 -10.25
CA ARG A 205 -9.05 7.16 -11.26
C ARG A 205 -8.88 8.15 -12.41
N LYS A 206 -8.50 9.39 -12.13
CA LYS A 206 -8.18 10.38 -13.16
C LYS A 206 -6.96 9.94 -13.98
N ALA A 207 -5.90 9.44 -13.33
CA ALA A 207 -4.73 8.91 -14.02
C ALA A 207 -5.10 7.77 -14.98
N ARG A 208 -5.99 6.86 -14.56
CA ARG A 208 -6.54 5.81 -15.42
C ARG A 208 -7.24 6.39 -16.65
N SER A 209 -8.07 7.42 -16.48
CA SER A 209 -8.76 8.08 -17.60
C SER A 209 -7.76 8.69 -18.59
N GLU A 210 -6.72 9.38 -18.10
CA GLU A 210 -5.67 9.96 -18.96
C GLU A 210 -4.87 8.88 -19.71
N LEU A 211 -4.58 7.73 -19.08
CA LEU A 211 -3.95 6.58 -19.76
C LEU A 211 -4.83 6.03 -20.89
N LEU A 212 -6.13 5.91 -20.67
CA LEU A 212 -7.06 5.44 -21.70
C LEU A 212 -7.21 6.46 -22.83
N HIS A 213 -7.22 7.77 -22.55
CA HIS A 213 -7.22 8.81 -23.57
C HIS A 213 -5.93 8.79 -24.39
N PHE A 214 -4.77 8.63 -23.75
CA PHE A 214 -3.49 8.45 -24.43
C PHE A 214 -3.57 7.29 -25.44
N ASN A 215 -4.20 6.20 -25.09
CA ASN A 215 -4.25 4.95 -25.87
C ASN A 215 -5.29 4.94 -26.99
N ASN A 216 -6.06 6.00 -27.17
CA ASN A 216 -7.06 6.09 -28.26
C ASN A 216 -6.45 6.26 -29.66
N GLN A 217 -5.15 6.50 -29.75
CA GLN A 217 -4.43 6.72 -31.02
C GLN A 217 -3.30 5.70 -31.16
N ASN A 218 -3.03 5.31 -32.40
CA ASN A 218 -2.00 4.33 -32.71
C ASN A 218 -0.60 4.87 -32.43
N ILE A 219 0.23 4.03 -31.81
CA ILE A 219 1.65 4.24 -31.66
C ILE A 219 2.39 3.00 -32.15
N GLN A 220 3.35 3.19 -33.04
CA GLN A 220 4.29 2.13 -33.43
C GLN A 220 5.55 2.28 -32.58
N LEU A 221 5.87 1.24 -31.81
CA LEU A 221 7.08 1.22 -30.99
C LEU A 221 8.32 0.90 -31.82
N THR A 222 9.40 1.57 -31.50
CA THR A 222 10.72 1.37 -32.08
C THR A 222 11.62 0.55 -31.17
N VAL A 223 12.73 0.05 -31.69
CA VAL A 223 13.78 -0.62 -30.88
C VAL A 223 14.33 0.32 -29.79
N SER A 224 14.40 1.63 -30.09
CA SER A 224 14.81 2.66 -29.12
C SER A 224 13.80 2.75 -27.96
N ASP A 225 12.50 2.74 -28.24
CA ASP A 225 11.44 2.80 -27.22
C ASP A 225 11.50 1.55 -26.32
N PHE A 226 11.68 0.38 -26.92
CA PHE A 226 11.86 -0.88 -26.19
C PHE A 226 13.09 -0.84 -25.29
N ASN A 227 14.22 -0.31 -25.76
CA ASN A 227 15.43 -0.15 -24.96
C ASN A 227 15.25 0.88 -23.83
N ILE A 228 14.52 1.97 -24.04
CA ILE A 228 14.16 2.94 -22.99
C ILE A 228 13.34 2.23 -21.89
N TYR A 229 12.37 1.40 -22.28
CA TYR A 229 11.59 0.59 -21.36
C TYR A 229 12.48 -0.34 -20.53
N LEU A 230 13.35 -1.12 -21.17
CA LEU A 230 14.26 -2.04 -20.50
C LEU A 230 15.19 -1.32 -19.51
N LYS A 231 15.76 -0.18 -19.90
CA LYS A 231 16.62 0.64 -19.03
C LYS A 231 15.89 1.11 -17.77
N GLN A 232 14.65 1.52 -17.90
CA GLN A 232 13.85 1.96 -16.75
C GLN A 232 13.47 0.79 -15.84
N LEU A 233 13.04 -0.33 -16.43
CA LEU A 233 12.72 -1.54 -15.66
C LEU A 233 13.96 -2.02 -14.89
N ALA A 234 15.13 -2.08 -15.53
CA ALA A 234 16.39 -2.42 -14.85
C ALA A 234 16.71 -1.48 -13.69
N ARG A 235 16.54 -0.15 -13.88
CA ARG A 235 16.74 0.83 -12.82
C ARG A 235 15.78 0.62 -11.64
N ALA A 236 14.52 0.35 -11.94
CA ALA A 236 13.51 0.11 -10.93
C ALA A 236 13.77 -1.17 -10.14
N LEU A 237 14.15 -2.28 -10.80
CA LEU A 237 14.52 -3.52 -10.12
C LEU A 237 15.73 -3.33 -9.21
N ARG A 238 16.79 -2.65 -9.68
CA ARG A 238 17.93 -2.28 -8.82
C ARG A 238 17.53 -1.51 -7.59
N THR A 239 16.57 -0.57 -7.74
CA THR A 239 16.06 0.20 -6.58
C THR A 239 15.34 -0.70 -5.56
N GLN A 240 14.58 -1.71 -6.00
CA GLN A 240 13.96 -2.67 -5.06
C GLN A 240 15.03 -3.54 -4.38
N ILE A 241 15.99 -4.08 -5.14
CA ILE A 241 17.11 -4.86 -4.63
C ILE A 241 17.87 -4.06 -3.55
N GLN A 242 18.27 -2.82 -3.85
CA GLN A 242 19.00 -1.97 -2.90
C GLN A 242 18.23 -1.72 -1.60
N LYS A 243 16.92 -1.54 -1.67
CA LYS A 243 16.09 -1.37 -0.46
C LYS A 243 16.05 -2.63 0.38
N ASN A 244 15.90 -3.78 -0.27
CA ASN A 244 15.93 -5.07 0.42
C ASN A 244 17.30 -5.31 1.06
N ASP A 245 18.40 -5.04 0.33
CA ASP A 245 19.77 -5.20 0.83
C ASP A 245 20.03 -4.29 2.05
N SER A 246 19.62 -3.02 1.99
CA SER A 246 19.74 -2.12 3.15
C SER A 246 19.02 -2.67 4.37
N GLN A 247 17.81 -3.20 4.20
CA GLN A 247 17.04 -3.79 5.30
C GLN A 247 17.68 -5.09 5.83
N ILE A 248 18.24 -5.91 4.94
CA ILE A 248 18.96 -7.14 5.32
C ILE A 248 20.19 -6.77 6.15
N ILE A 249 21.03 -5.85 5.67
CA ILE A 249 22.28 -5.46 6.33
C ILE A 249 22.02 -4.82 7.70
N GLU A 250 21.01 -3.94 7.78
CA GLU A 250 20.76 -3.19 9.01
C GLU A 250 20.01 -3.99 10.08
N HIS A 251 19.20 -5.00 9.71
CA HIS A 251 18.21 -5.59 10.61
C HIS A 251 18.09 -7.13 10.56
N SER A 252 19.02 -7.85 9.90
CA SER A 252 18.95 -9.32 9.77
C SER A 252 19.04 -10.12 11.08
N SER A 253 19.30 -9.48 12.21
CA SER A 253 19.33 -10.10 13.54
C SER A 253 18.10 -9.80 14.40
N SER A 254 17.16 -8.98 13.90
CA SER A 254 15.97 -8.59 14.65
C SER A 254 14.96 -9.72 14.71
N PHE A 255 14.52 -10.08 15.93
CA PHE A 255 13.52 -11.14 16.14
C PHE A 255 12.15 -10.79 15.51
N LEU A 256 11.79 -9.51 15.52
CA LEU A 256 10.58 -8.97 14.85
C LEU A 256 11.00 -7.75 14.01
N ASP A 257 10.99 -7.91 12.71
CA ASP A 257 11.28 -6.86 11.74
C ASP A 257 10.02 -6.54 10.91
N THR A 258 9.19 -5.65 11.44
CA THR A 258 7.96 -5.20 10.75
C THR A 258 8.25 -4.42 9.47
N LYS A 259 9.43 -3.77 9.36
CA LYS A 259 9.83 -3.09 8.13
C LYS A 259 10.17 -4.05 7.01
N ALA A 260 10.71 -5.24 7.34
CA ALA A 260 10.97 -6.28 6.36
C ALA A 260 9.68 -6.79 5.74
N ASP A 261 8.61 -6.92 6.52
CA ASP A 261 7.28 -7.31 6.06
C ASP A 261 6.70 -6.27 5.09
N ASP A 262 6.66 -5.00 5.50
CA ASP A 262 6.24 -3.88 4.66
C ASP A 262 6.99 -3.84 3.32
N LEU A 263 8.31 -3.98 3.36
CA LEU A 263 9.18 -3.93 2.19
C LEU A 263 8.96 -5.14 1.29
N PHE A 264 8.82 -6.33 1.88
CA PHE A 264 8.54 -7.56 1.16
C PHE A 264 7.25 -7.45 0.34
N TYR A 265 6.14 -7.05 0.96
CA TYR A 265 4.86 -6.92 0.26
C TYR A 265 4.88 -5.79 -0.78
N LYS A 266 5.59 -4.70 -0.52
CA LYS A 266 5.75 -3.61 -1.49
C LYS A 266 6.55 -4.05 -2.72
N THR A 267 7.65 -4.77 -2.51
CA THR A 267 8.46 -5.36 -3.59
C THR A 267 7.66 -6.40 -4.38
N ARG A 268 6.90 -7.24 -3.68
CA ARG A 268 6.02 -8.24 -4.27
C ARG A 268 4.94 -7.60 -5.15
N GLY A 269 4.30 -6.53 -4.67
CA GLY A 269 3.32 -5.76 -5.44
C GLY A 269 3.94 -5.08 -6.66
N TYR A 270 5.14 -4.51 -6.49
CA TYR A 270 5.90 -3.94 -7.61
C TYR A 270 6.18 -4.99 -8.69
N ALA A 271 6.67 -6.16 -8.29
CA ALA A 271 6.98 -7.26 -9.21
C ALA A 271 5.72 -7.76 -9.93
N PHE A 272 4.56 -7.83 -9.25
CA PHE A 272 3.29 -8.18 -9.87
C PHE A 272 2.90 -7.18 -10.96
N GLY A 273 2.89 -5.89 -10.66
CA GLY A 273 2.57 -4.87 -11.65
C GLY A 273 3.57 -4.85 -12.81
N ALA A 274 4.87 -4.95 -12.52
CA ALA A 274 5.93 -5.00 -13.52
C ALA A 274 5.80 -6.24 -14.42
N TRP A 275 5.48 -7.42 -13.85
CA TRP A 275 5.24 -8.64 -14.62
C TRP A 275 4.07 -8.49 -15.59
N GLN A 276 2.92 -7.96 -15.12
CA GLN A 276 1.75 -7.75 -15.97
C GLN A 276 2.06 -6.78 -17.12
N ILE A 277 2.67 -5.62 -16.80
CA ILE A 277 3.03 -4.60 -17.79
C ILE A 277 4.09 -5.14 -18.77
N ALA A 278 5.10 -5.87 -18.28
CA ALA A 278 6.10 -6.50 -19.15
C ALA A 278 5.48 -7.54 -20.08
N THR A 279 4.54 -8.35 -19.59
CA THR A 279 3.83 -9.32 -20.44
C THR A 279 3.14 -8.61 -21.60
N ALA A 280 2.43 -7.51 -21.31
CA ALA A 280 1.75 -6.70 -22.33
C ALA A 280 2.75 -6.00 -23.28
N MET A 281 3.86 -5.46 -22.74
CA MET A 281 4.93 -4.87 -23.56
C MET A 281 5.55 -5.89 -24.52
N GLY A 282 5.61 -7.17 -24.14
CA GLY A 282 6.03 -8.24 -25.03
C GLY A 282 5.13 -8.43 -26.23
N PHE A 283 3.82 -8.13 -26.11
CA PHE A 283 2.90 -8.08 -27.24
C PHE A 283 3.10 -6.84 -28.09
N ASP A 284 3.23 -5.66 -27.45
CA ASP A 284 3.46 -4.39 -28.14
C ASP A 284 4.77 -4.41 -28.95
N CYS A 285 5.81 -5.09 -28.42
CA CYS A 285 7.14 -5.20 -29.04
C CYS A 285 7.42 -6.56 -29.69
N LYS A 286 6.38 -7.37 -29.99
CA LYS A 286 6.54 -8.76 -30.47
C LYS A 286 7.50 -8.88 -31.67
N GLN A 287 7.36 -8.02 -32.66
CA GLN A 287 8.23 -8.05 -33.85
C GLN A 287 9.69 -7.70 -33.48
N ILE A 288 9.90 -6.73 -32.60
CA ILE A 288 11.23 -6.34 -32.14
C ILE A 288 11.90 -7.50 -31.42
N ILE A 289 11.17 -8.18 -30.54
CA ILE A 289 11.67 -9.34 -29.76
C ILE A 289 12.08 -10.49 -30.70
N ILE A 290 11.27 -10.80 -31.72
CA ILE A 290 11.55 -11.87 -32.67
C ILE A 290 12.73 -11.51 -33.59
N GLN A 291 12.71 -10.30 -34.17
CA GLN A 291 13.75 -9.87 -35.13
C GLN A 291 15.14 -9.72 -34.52
N ASN A 292 15.22 -9.53 -33.21
CA ASN A 292 16.48 -9.39 -32.49
C ASN A 292 16.89 -10.65 -31.71
N ASP A 293 16.14 -11.75 -31.86
CA ASP A 293 16.42 -13.05 -31.21
C ASP A 293 16.57 -12.93 -29.67
N VAL A 294 15.65 -12.19 -29.03
CA VAL A 294 15.69 -11.97 -27.57
C VAL A 294 14.51 -12.64 -26.84
N TYR A 295 13.79 -13.54 -27.51
CA TYR A 295 12.60 -14.19 -26.97
C TYR A 295 12.90 -15.02 -25.72
N THR A 296 14.01 -15.74 -25.71
CA THR A 296 14.41 -16.58 -24.58
C THR A 296 14.66 -15.75 -23.33
N GLU A 297 15.46 -14.69 -23.44
CA GLU A 297 15.75 -13.78 -22.32
C GLU A 297 14.49 -13.07 -21.86
N TRP A 298 13.60 -12.71 -22.79
CA TRP A 298 12.30 -12.12 -22.46
C TRP A 298 11.42 -13.05 -21.63
N THR A 299 11.34 -14.31 -21.98
CA THR A 299 10.59 -15.31 -21.21
C THR A 299 11.22 -15.56 -19.84
N TYR A 300 12.55 -15.54 -19.73
CA TYR A 300 13.25 -15.60 -18.44
C TYR A 300 12.92 -14.40 -17.56
N LEU A 301 12.98 -13.19 -18.11
CA LEU A 301 12.56 -11.96 -17.40
C LEU A 301 11.15 -12.11 -16.81
N LEU A 302 10.17 -12.48 -17.64
CA LEU A 302 8.78 -12.64 -17.20
C LEU A 302 8.64 -13.72 -16.12
N SER A 303 9.35 -14.84 -16.26
CA SER A 303 9.31 -15.94 -15.29
C SER A 303 9.81 -15.54 -13.91
N PHE A 304 10.89 -14.75 -13.83
CA PHE A 304 11.45 -14.30 -12.55
C PHE A 304 10.66 -13.18 -11.91
N LEU A 305 10.08 -12.25 -12.69
CA LEU A 305 9.14 -11.27 -12.19
C LEU A 305 7.88 -11.96 -11.60
N LYS A 306 7.36 -12.98 -12.30
CA LYS A 306 6.25 -13.81 -11.83
C LYS A 306 6.59 -14.52 -10.54
N LYS A 307 7.76 -15.19 -10.45
CA LYS A 307 8.22 -15.86 -9.23
C LYS A 307 8.30 -14.89 -8.04
N THR A 308 8.80 -13.67 -8.25
CA THR A 308 8.82 -12.64 -7.21
C THR A 308 7.41 -12.25 -6.76
N ALA A 309 6.49 -12.08 -7.70
CA ALA A 309 5.10 -11.71 -7.44
C ALA A 309 4.32 -12.81 -6.70
N GLU A 310 4.56 -14.08 -7.03
CA GLU A 310 3.88 -15.23 -6.46
C GLU A 310 4.52 -15.72 -5.16
N PHE A 311 5.74 -15.30 -4.84
CA PHE A 311 6.43 -15.69 -3.62
C PHE A 311 5.68 -15.15 -2.41
N LYS A 312 5.03 -16.04 -1.64
CA LYS A 312 4.16 -15.70 -0.51
C LYS A 312 4.41 -16.68 0.65
N PRO A 313 5.47 -16.50 1.45
CA PRO A 313 5.67 -17.27 2.67
C PRO A 313 4.61 -16.91 3.73
N TYR A 314 4.33 -17.82 4.65
CA TYR A 314 3.34 -17.61 5.72
C TYR A 314 3.75 -16.48 6.69
N PHE A 315 5.05 -16.36 6.97
CA PHE A 315 5.62 -15.32 7.82
C PHE A 315 6.85 -14.75 7.12
N ILE A 316 6.96 -13.43 7.06
CA ILE A 316 8.15 -12.79 6.55
C ILE A 316 9.21 -12.79 7.64
N ARG A 317 10.41 -13.25 7.29
CA ARG A 317 11.59 -13.25 8.15
C ARG A 317 12.76 -12.59 7.44
N ASN A 318 13.48 -11.78 8.18
CA ASN A 318 14.74 -11.20 7.80
C ASN A 318 15.86 -11.88 8.63
N GLY A 319 16.04 -13.19 8.43
CA GLY A 319 17.07 -13.97 9.11
C GLY A 319 18.47 -13.62 8.60
N GLN A 320 19.50 -14.01 9.36
CA GLN A 320 20.87 -13.93 8.86
C GLN A 320 21.02 -14.80 7.62
N LEU A 321 21.83 -14.34 6.65
CA LEU A 321 21.99 -15.03 5.34
C LEU A 321 22.55 -16.45 5.47
N ASP A 322 23.36 -16.69 6.49
CA ASP A 322 23.98 -17.98 6.83
C ASP A 322 23.17 -18.80 7.87
N SER A 323 21.97 -18.32 8.27
CA SER A 323 21.16 -19.02 9.27
C SER A 323 20.56 -20.31 8.73
N ILE A 324 20.77 -21.40 9.47
CA ILE A 324 20.17 -22.72 9.17
C ILE A 324 18.68 -22.75 9.57
N PHE A 325 18.27 -21.95 10.54
CA PHE A 325 16.93 -22.03 11.15
C PHE A 325 15.97 -20.90 10.72
N ALA A 326 16.49 -19.82 10.15
CA ALA A 326 15.69 -18.66 9.81
C ALA A 326 15.97 -18.22 8.36
N ALA A 327 15.00 -18.45 7.48
CA ALA A 327 15.11 -17.98 6.10
C ALA A 327 15.17 -16.45 6.04
N ASN A 328 15.92 -15.91 5.07
CA ASN A 328 15.84 -14.51 4.70
C ASN A 328 14.99 -14.35 3.43
N HIS A 329 13.72 -13.95 3.61
CA HIS A 329 12.78 -13.85 2.51
C HIS A 329 13.06 -12.67 1.57
N LEU A 330 13.68 -11.58 2.08
CA LEU A 330 14.14 -10.46 1.25
C LEU A 330 15.29 -10.88 0.33
N ALA A 331 16.23 -11.71 0.83
CA ALA A 331 17.31 -12.25 0.01
C ALA A 331 16.80 -13.18 -1.10
N ILE A 332 15.77 -13.99 -0.81
CA ILE A 332 15.14 -14.83 -1.83
C ILE A 332 14.44 -13.96 -2.89
N GLN A 333 13.76 -12.89 -2.50
CA GLN A 333 13.20 -11.93 -3.46
C GLN A 333 14.29 -11.28 -4.31
N ASN A 334 15.40 -10.85 -3.70
CA ASN A 334 16.52 -10.27 -4.41
C ASN A 334 17.13 -11.24 -5.42
N TYR A 335 17.27 -12.51 -5.07
CA TYR A 335 17.72 -13.53 -6.03
C TYR A 335 16.86 -13.55 -7.30
N TYR A 336 15.53 -13.54 -7.16
CA TYR A 336 14.64 -13.51 -8.34
C TYR A 336 14.73 -12.19 -9.12
N LEU A 337 14.80 -11.05 -8.42
CA LEU A 337 14.94 -9.74 -9.05
C LEU A 337 16.27 -9.60 -9.80
N GLU A 338 17.37 -10.11 -9.25
CA GLU A 338 18.67 -10.11 -9.91
C GLU A 338 18.69 -10.99 -11.17
N ARG A 339 18.01 -12.14 -11.15
CA ARG A 339 17.82 -12.97 -12.33
C ARG A 339 17.03 -12.25 -13.42
N ALA A 340 15.95 -11.56 -13.04
CA ALA A 340 15.19 -10.71 -13.96
C ALA A 340 16.08 -9.58 -14.53
N LEU A 341 16.88 -8.93 -13.69
CA LEU A 341 17.81 -7.88 -14.10
C LEU A 341 18.88 -8.41 -15.09
N THR A 342 19.43 -9.58 -14.81
CA THR A 342 20.40 -10.25 -15.70
C THR A 342 19.80 -10.49 -17.09
N ALA A 343 18.55 -10.97 -17.15
CA ALA A 343 17.85 -11.16 -18.41
C ALA A 343 17.68 -9.83 -19.19
N ILE A 344 17.34 -8.74 -18.50
CA ILE A 344 17.25 -7.41 -19.14
C ILE A 344 18.60 -7.00 -19.75
N LEU A 345 19.70 -7.18 -19.03
CA LEU A 345 21.04 -6.82 -19.51
C LEU A 345 21.44 -7.64 -20.72
N GLN A 346 21.11 -8.93 -20.75
CA GLN A 346 21.34 -9.81 -21.92
C GLN A 346 20.55 -9.33 -23.14
N ILE A 347 19.27 -8.96 -22.97
CA ILE A 347 18.45 -8.39 -24.05
C ILE A 347 19.12 -7.11 -24.57
N GLN A 348 19.52 -6.19 -23.68
CA GLN A 348 20.14 -4.93 -24.08
C GLN A 348 21.43 -5.11 -24.86
N ASN A 349 22.28 -6.06 -24.47
CA ASN A 349 23.51 -6.40 -25.19
C ASN A 349 23.21 -6.91 -26.60
N LYS A 350 22.28 -7.87 -26.74
CA LYS A 350 21.86 -8.39 -28.07
C LYS A 350 21.30 -7.28 -28.98
N LEU A 351 20.48 -6.35 -28.41
CA LEU A 351 19.97 -5.23 -29.18
C LEU A 351 21.08 -4.29 -29.68
N GLN A 352 22.13 -4.07 -28.88
CA GLN A 352 23.29 -3.25 -29.29
C GLN A 352 24.12 -3.93 -30.38
N ASP A 353 24.44 -5.23 -30.23
CA ASP A 353 25.20 -6.00 -31.19
C ASP A 353 24.50 -6.03 -32.55
N ASN A 354 23.18 -6.29 -32.58
CA ASN A 354 22.41 -6.31 -33.81
C ASN A 354 22.32 -4.94 -34.51
N HIS A 355 22.45 -3.83 -33.79
CA HIS A 355 22.55 -2.50 -34.36
C HIS A 355 23.94 -2.23 -34.94
N ALA A 356 25.00 -2.72 -34.30
CA ALA A 356 26.38 -2.55 -34.77
C ALA A 356 26.64 -3.31 -36.08
N TYR A 357 26.00 -4.45 -36.31
CA TYR A 357 26.13 -5.24 -37.55
C TYR A 357 25.28 -4.71 -38.73
N LYS A 358 24.30 -3.84 -38.47
CA LYS A 358 23.39 -3.31 -39.50
C LYS A 358 23.80 -1.93 -40.03
N ASN A 359 24.81 -1.29 -39.42
CA ASN A 359 25.43 -0.03 -39.82
C ASN A 359 26.83 -0.30 -40.41
#